data_3b12f2b6b63bbc3ab1e25c05ecc104b5
#
_entry.id   3b12f2b6b63bbc3ab1e25c05ecc104b5
#
_cell.length_a   1.000
_cell.length_b   1.000
_cell.length_c   1.000
_cell.angle_alpha   90.00
_cell.angle_beta   90.00
_cell.angle_gamma   90.00
#
_symmetry.space_group_name_H-M   'P 1'
#
loop_
_entity.id
_entity.type
_entity.pdbx_description
1 polymer ?
#
loop_
_entity_poly.entity_id
_entity_poly.type
_entity_poly.pdbx_seq_one_letter_code
_entity_poly.pdbx_strand_id
1 'polypeptide(L)'
;MTLAVAATALPLPSKGWKWQSPVSTWKHKCSGRHNAVITFATKSTKRERRKFQKKSKDSLLTSEEASSGGGGSASTSLEVNSEDVAATDDQISGAPRSAVLQACTLTSGLLLAGGLLLRQASHLASLNGWPISDPTDVSFKFETWHLELVAGLVIVISSSRYILLQTWSDFRDSSEAANTQILTLLEPLDYIVVACLPGISEELLFRGALMPILGLNWISALIIGTIFGVLHLGNGRKYSFAIWATFVGFAYGIGTIASSSIIVPMASHSINNIIGGLLWRFTKNSQK
;
A
#
# COMPACT_ATOMS: atom_id res chain seq x y z
N MET A 1 -5.21 2.34 -9.09
CA MET A 1 -4.40 3.37 -8.47
C MET A 1 -3.35 2.69 -7.64
N THR A 2 -2.16 2.63 -8.18
CA THR A 2 -1.00 2.01 -7.56
C THR A 2 -0.24 3.06 -6.76
N LEU A 3 -0.87 3.63 -5.76
CA LEU A 3 -0.13 4.46 -4.83
C LEU A 3 0.58 3.54 -3.85
N ALA A 4 1.86 3.30 -4.08
CA ALA A 4 2.80 2.97 -3.04
C ALA A 4 3.04 4.19 -2.14
N VAL A 5 1.99 4.90 -1.78
CA VAL A 5 2.06 5.73 -0.60
C VAL A 5 2.10 4.74 0.55
N ALA A 6 3.27 4.15 0.76
CA ALA A 6 3.66 3.69 2.06
C ALA A 6 3.75 4.94 2.94
N ALA A 7 2.60 5.56 3.19
CA ALA A 7 2.45 6.40 4.35
C ALA A 7 2.55 5.43 5.54
N THR A 8 3.77 5.03 5.88
CA THR A 8 4.13 4.80 7.25
C THR A 8 3.94 6.16 7.94
N ALA A 9 2.68 6.50 8.20
CA ALA A 9 2.36 7.39 9.26
C ALA A 9 2.79 6.65 10.54
N LEU A 10 4.09 6.74 10.84
CA LEU A 10 4.58 6.49 12.17
C LEU A 10 3.79 7.46 13.05
N PRO A 11 3.02 6.98 14.05
CA PRO A 11 2.46 7.87 15.03
C PRO A 11 3.64 8.62 15.63
N LEU A 12 3.63 9.93 15.55
CA LEU A 12 4.56 10.78 16.27
C LEU A 12 4.44 10.41 17.74
N PRO A 13 5.50 9.97 18.43
CA PRO A 13 5.43 9.65 19.84
C PRO A 13 5.17 10.95 20.59
N SER A 14 3.99 11.07 21.18
CA SER A 14 3.73 12.04 22.21
C SER A 14 4.67 11.78 23.38
N LYS A 15 5.59 12.71 23.60
CA LYS A 15 6.36 12.95 24.81
C LYS A 15 6.98 11.75 25.55
N GLY A 16 8.30 11.67 25.52
CA GLY A 16 9.09 11.10 26.62
C GLY A 16 9.77 9.77 26.35
N TRP A 17 10.72 9.70 25.42
CA TRP A 17 11.69 8.61 25.41
C TRP A 17 13.09 9.13 25.76
N LYS A 18 13.56 8.72 26.95
CA LYS A 18 14.97 8.84 27.33
C LYS A 18 15.74 7.68 26.64
N TRP A 19 16.70 8.02 25.82
CA TRP A 19 17.67 7.07 25.26
C TRP A 19 18.54 6.52 26.38
N GLN A 20 18.45 5.23 26.66
CA GLN A 20 19.49 4.47 27.37
C GLN A 20 20.21 3.58 26.36
N SER A 21 21.46 3.86 26.13
CA SER A 21 22.37 3.05 25.32
C SER A 21 22.77 1.79 26.10
N PRO A 22 22.62 0.58 25.54
CA PRO A 22 23.25 -0.60 26.13
C PRO A 22 24.67 -0.75 25.54
N VAL A 23 25.66 -0.49 26.38
CA VAL A 23 27.02 -0.98 26.17
C VAL A 23 27.01 -2.48 26.48
N SER A 24 27.14 -3.34 25.47
CA SER A 24 27.37 -4.77 25.67
C SER A 24 28.77 -5.15 25.24
N THR A 25 29.54 -5.53 26.25
CA THR A 25 30.87 -6.13 26.14
C THR A 25 30.81 -7.51 25.47
N TRP A 26 31.51 -7.67 24.37
CA TRP A 26 31.75 -8.97 23.74
C TRP A 26 32.74 -9.79 24.56
N LYS A 27 32.33 -10.99 25.02
CA LYS A 27 33.22 -12.06 25.43
C LYS A 27 33.13 -13.23 24.46
N HIS A 28 34.22 -13.48 23.75
CA HIS A 28 34.43 -14.69 22.94
C HIS A 28 34.47 -15.94 23.82
N LYS A 29 33.72 -16.97 23.42
CA LYS A 29 34.04 -18.36 23.76
C LYS A 29 33.65 -19.29 22.61
N CYS A 30 34.65 -19.86 21.96
CA CYS A 30 34.51 -20.96 21.01
C CYS A 30 34.21 -22.26 21.71
N SER A 31 33.34 -23.10 21.16
CA SER A 31 33.48 -24.56 20.99
C SER A 31 32.14 -25.27 20.69
N GLY A 32 32.16 -26.19 19.71
CA GLY A 32 31.25 -27.34 19.65
C GLY A 32 30.20 -27.33 18.54
N ARG A 33 30.47 -28.15 17.51
CA ARG A 33 29.52 -28.61 16.48
C ARG A 33 28.26 -29.18 17.09
N HIS A 34 27.09 -28.87 16.52
CA HIS A 34 26.05 -29.87 16.21
C HIS A 34 24.98 -29.24 15.31
N ASN A 35 24.67 -29.92 14.22
CA ASN A 35 23.61 -29.60 13.29
C ASN A 35 22.24 -29.67 14.01
N ALA A 36 21.49 -28.57 14.01
CA ALA A 36 20.09 -28.58 14.40
C ALA A 36 19.26 -27.94 13.30
N VAL A 37 18.44 -28.75 12.65
CA VAL A 37 17.37 -28.33 11.74
C VAL A 37 16.31 -27.63 12.59
N ILE A 38 16.09 -26.35 12.37
CA ILE A 38 15.04 -25.58 13.05
C ILE A 38 13.78 -25.64 12.20
N THR A 39 12.84 -26.50 12.58
CA THR A 39 11.46 -26.49 12.11
C THR A 39 10.65 -25.49 12.96
N PHE A 40 10.19 -24.42 12.36
CA PHE A 40 9.23 -23.50 13.00
C PHE A 40 7.82 -24.11 12.97
N ALA A 41 7.40 -24.70 14.10
CA ALA A 41 6.01 -25.06 14.34
C ALA A 41 5.33 -23.94 15.13
N THR A 42 4.46 -23.16 14.48
CA THR A 42 3.57 -22.22 15.15
C THR A 42 2.45 -22.99 15.86
N LYS A 43 2.56 -23.17 17.18
CA LYS A 43 1.46 -23.65 18.02
C LYS A 43 0.45 -22.53 18.26
N SER A 44 -0.64 -22.54 17.49
CA SER A 44 -1.84 -21.76 17.78
C SER A 44 -2.49 -22.24 19.08
N THR A 45 -2.60 -21.37 20.06
CA THR A 45 -3.17 -21.63 21.37
C THR A 45 -4.70 -21.73 21.31
N LYS A 46 -5.20 -22.95 21.20
CA LYS A 46 -6.61 -23.35 21.32
C LYS A 46 -7.22 -23.02 22.69
N ARG A 47 -6.46 -22.41 23.61
CA ARG A 47 -6.83 -22.18 25.02
C ARG A 47 -7.56 -20.88 25.28
N GLU A 48 -7.39 -19.87 24.42
CA GLU A 48 -8.08 -18.57 24.60
C GLU A 48 -9.52 -18.57 24.08
N ARG A 49 -9.83 -19.37 23.06
CA ARG A 49 -11.20 -19.47 22.50
C ARG A 49 -12.21 -20.11 23.48
N ARG A 50 -11.74 -20.95 24.43
CA ARG A 50 -12.62 -21.57 25.41
C ARG A 50 -12.96 -20.69 26.62
N LYS A 51 -12.14 -19.69 26.93
CA LYS A 51 -12.43 -18.72 28.00
C LYS A 51 -13.50 -17.71 27.63
N PHE A 52 -13.57 -17.32 26.36
CA PHE A 52 -14.60 -16.36 25.89
C PHE A 52 -16.00 -16.98 25.79
N GLN A 53 -16.11 -18.25 25.44
CA GLN A 53 -17.40 -18.95 25.37
C GLN A 53 -17.97 -19.30 26.73
N LYS A 54 -17.15 -19.44 27.78
CA LYS A 54 -17.63 -19.75 29.15
C LYS A 54 -18.16 -18.48 29.85
N LYS A 55 -17.62 -17.31 29.53
CA LYS A 55 -18.07 -16.03 30.11
C LYS A 55 -19.40 -15.51 29.52
N SER A 56 -19.76 -15.98 28.32
CA SER A 56 -21.05 -15.64 27.68
C SER A 56 -22.21 -16.53 28.12
N LYS A 57 -21.94 -17.69 28.76
CA LYS A 57 -22.98 -18.62 29.20
C LYS A 57 -23.40 -18.39 30.65
N ASP A 58 -22.54 -17.83 31.50
CA ASP A 58 -22.84 -17.53 32.90
C ASP A 58 -23.59 -16.21 33.13
N SER A 59 -23.73 -15.36 32.06
CA SER A 59 -24.51 -14.12 32.16
C SER A 59 -25.95 -14.25 31.70
N LEU A 60 -26.39 -15.44 31.26
CA LEU A 60 -27.75 -15.71 30.78
C LEU A 60 -28.63 -16.51 31.76
N LEU A 61 -28.14 -16.83 32.98
CA LEU A 61 -28.85 -17.69 33.93
C LEU A 61 -29.20 -17.00 35.27
N THR A 62 -29.19 -15.62 35.33
CA THR A 62 -29.54 -14.89 36.56
C THR A 62 -30.55 -13.76 36.32
N SER A 63 -31.60 -14.02 35.57
CA SER A 63 -32.73 -13.07 35.46
C SER A 63 -34.04 -13.78 35.16
N GLU A 64 -34.47 -14.65 36.10
CA GLU A 64 -35.88 -15.03 36.28
C GLU A 64 -36.03 -15.44 37.76
N GLU A 65 -36.63 -14.57 38.52
CA GLU A 65 -37.53 -14.76 39.63
C GLU A 65 -37.54 -13.52 40.54
N ALA A 66 -38.60 -12.77 40.54
CA ALA A 66 -39.45 -12.43 41.64
C ALA A 66 -40.33 -11.23 41.29
N SER A 67 -41.56 -11.55 41.06
CA SER A 67 -42.71 -10.66 40.97
C SER A 67 -43.29 -10.41 42.36
N SER A 68 -43.94 -9.22 42.52
CA SER A 68 -45.01 -8.93 43.47
C SER A 68 -44.70 -7.97 44.59
N GLY A 69 -45.43 -6.84 44.62
CA GLY A 69 -46.00 -6.24 45.82
C GLY A 69 -45.72 -4.78 46.09
N GLY A 70 -46.69 -3.89 45.73
CA GLY A 70 -47.21 -2.89 46.68
C GLY A 70 -46.58 -1.52 46.85
N GLY A 71 -47.18 -0.50 46.26
CA GLY A 71 -47.71 0.68 46.95
C GLY A 71 -46.76 1.79 47.46
N GLY A 72 -47.01 3.05 47.03
CA GLY A 72 -46.75 4.21 47.87
C GLY A 72 -46.01 5.39 47.24
N SER A 73 -46.73 6.45 46.96
CA SER A 73 -46.32 7.81 46.55
C SER A 73 -45.09 8.39 47.25
N ALA A 74 -44.29 9.14 46.50
CA ALA A 74 -44.02 10.56 46.80
C ALA A 74 -43.05 11.15 45.74
N SER A 75 -43.46 12.26 45.16
CA SER A 75 -42.74 13.15 44.26
C SER A 75 -41.45 13.70 44.83
N THR A 76 -40.38 13.70 44.06
CA THR A 76 -39.39 14.79 44.07
C THR A 76 -38.64 14.77 42.74
N SER A 77 -38.82 15.84 41.99
CA SER A 77 -38.12 16.18 40.76
C SER A 77 -36.63 16.47 41.04
N LEU A 78 -35.75 15.74 40.38
CA LEU A 78 -34.41 16.20 40.10
C LEU A 78 -34.11 15.87 38.63
N GLU A 79 -34.01 16.94 37.85
CA GLU A 79 -33.48 16.91 36.50
C GLU A 79 -32.04 16.36 36.52
N VAL A 80 -31.83 15.23 35.89
CA VAL A 80 -30.50 14.77 35.51
C VAL A 80 -30.42 14.84 34.00
N ASN A 81 -29.62 15.78 33.52
CA ASN A 81 -29.24 15.92 32.13
C ASN A 81 -28.77 14.56 31.60
N SER A 82 -29.54 14.01 30.70
CA SER A 82 -29.10 12.94 29.80
C SER A 82 -28.15 13.58 28.79
N GLU A 83 -26.87 13.54 29.09
CA GLU A 83 -25.86 13.69 28.03
C GLU A 83 -26.05 12.54 27.04
N ASP A 84 -26.46 12.90 25.83
CA ASP A 84 -26.49 12.06 24.66
C ASP A 84 -25.11 11.41 24.47
N VAL A 85 -25.00 10.15 24.84
CA VAL A 85 -23.95 9.28 24.33
C VAL A 85 -24.32 9.03 22.88
N ALA A 86 -23.91 9.95 22.01
CA ALA A 86 -23.89 9.73 20.58
C ALA A 86 -23.02 8.49 20.33
N ALA A 87 -23.67 7.41 19.90
CA ALA A 87 -23.01 6.27 19.31
C ALA A 87 -22.11 6.81 18.20
N THR A 88 -20.81 6.83 18.41
CA THR A 88 -19.83 7.09 17.38
C THR A 88 -19.94 5.97 16.38
N ASP A 89 -20.68 6.26 15.32
CA ASP A 89 -20.65 5.54 14.07
C ASP A 89 -19.16 5.48 13.66
N ASP A 90 -18.56 4.30 13.69
CA ASP A 90 -17.19 4.05 13.22
C ASP A 90 -17.18 4.20 11.69
N GLN A 91 -17.37 5.43 11.24
CA GLN A 91 -17.18 5.83 9.86
C GLN A 91 -15.72 5.58 9.55
N ILE A 92 -15.44 4.71 8.58
CA ILE A 92 -14.14 4.52 7.95
C ILE A 92 -13.73 5.88 7.37
N SER A 93 -13.13 6.69 8.21
CA SER A 93 -12.67 8.03 7.90
C SER A 93 -11.43 7.90 7.02
N GLY A 94 -11.50 8.39 5.79
CA GLY A 94 -10.33 8.54 4.91
C GLY A 94 -9.25 9.39 5.59
N ALA A 95 -7.99 9.21 5.19
CA ALA A 95 -6.91 10.04 5.70
C ALA A 95 -7.13 11.53 5.35
N PRO A 96 -6.75 12.47 6.22
CA PRO A 96 -6.88 13.90 5.94
C PRO A 96 -6.18 14.28 4.62
N ARG A 97 -6.82 15.14 3.80
CA ARG A 97 -6.30 15.58 2.50
C ARG A 97 -4.84 16.03 2.56
N SER A 98 -4.50 16.88 3.53
CA SER A 98 -3.13 17.39 3.70
C SER A 98 -2.13 16.29 3.98
N ALA A 99 -2.49 15.29 4.80
CA ALA A 99 -1.62 14.15 5.11
C ALA A 99 -1.38 13.27 3.86
N VAL A 100 -2.42 13.03 3.05
CA VAL A 100 -2.29 12.27 1.80
C VAL A 100 -1.37 12.99 0.81
N LEU A 101 -1.58 14.29 0.58
CA LEU A 101 -0.77 15.08 -0.35
C LEU A 101 0.68 15.20 0.13
N GLN A 102 0.90 15.44 1.41
CA GLN A 102 2.24 15.50 1.99
C GLN A 102 2.98 14.16 1.87
N ALA A 103 2.34 13.05 2.23
CA ALA A 103 2.90 11.73 2.12
C ALA A 103 3.22 11.38 0.66
N CYS A 104 2.30 11.65 -0.27
CA CYS A 104 2.49 11.44 -1.70
C CYS A 104 3.69 12.24 -2.23
N THR A 105 3.75 13.54 -1.93
CA THR A 105 4.82 14.43 -2.41
C THR A 105 6.17 14.04 -1.84
N LEU A 106 6.24 13.76 -0.53
CA LEU A 106 7.49 13.38 0.12
C LEU A 106 8.00 12.03 -0.42
N THR A 107 7.13 11.02 -0.48
CA THR A 107 7.52 9.69 -0.97
C THR A 107 7.94 9.74 -2.44
N SER A 108 7.16 10.41 -3.29
CA SER A 108 7.50 10.58 -4.71
C SER A 108 8.79 11.37 -4.90
N GLY A 109 9.01 12.41 -4.09
CA GLY A 109 10.25 13.18 -4.11
C GLY A 109 11.47 12.35 -3.75
N LEU A 110 11.37 11.50 -2.71
CA LEU A 110 12.45 10.59 -2.32
C LEU A 110 12.72 9.52 -3.39
N LEU A 111 11.66 8.95 -3.99
CA LEU A 111 11.81 7.97 -5.07
C LEU A 111 12.43 8.59 -6.31
N LEU A 112 12.01 9.82 -6.66
CA LEU A 112 12.58 10.56 -7.79
C LEU A 112 14.07 10.87 -7.55
N ALA A 113 14.42 11.42 -6.40
CA ALA A 113 15.81 11.72 -6.05
C ALA A 113 16.66 10.46 -6.00
N GLY A 114 16.19 9.40 -5.34
CA GLY A 114 16.86 8.11 -5.28
C GLY A 114 17.04 7.47 -6.67
N GLY A 115 16.01 7.52 -7.50
CA GLY A 115 16.06 7.04 -8.89
C GLY A 115 17.10 7.80 -9.73
N LEU A 116 17.14 9.13 -9.64
CA LEU A 116 18.12 9.94 -10.36
C LEU A 116 19.56 9.68 -9.88
N LEU A 117 19.76 9.60 -8.56
CA LEU A 117 21.08 9.31 -7.99
C LEU A 117 21.56 7.90 -8.39
N LEU A 118 20.69 6.90 -8.28
CA LEU A 118 21.02 5.53 -8.67
C LEU A 118 21.32 5.43 -10.17
N ARG A 119 20.51 6.08 -11.01
CA ARG A 119 20.70 6.16 -12.45
C ARG A 119 22.06 6.77 -12.79
N GLN A 120 22.42 7.89 -12.15
CA GLN A 120 23.70 8.54 -12.37
C GLN A 120 24.88 7.68 -11.88
N ALA A 121 24.76 7.06 -10.70
CA ALA A 121 25.78 6.17 -10.17
C ALA A 121 26.00 4.95 -11.08
N SER A 122 24.93 4.35 -11.57
CA SER A 122 25.01 3.19 -12.49
C SER A 122 25.60 3.57 -13.85
N HIS A 123 25.28 4.76 -14.37
CA HIS A 123 25.90 5.28 -15.58
C HIS A 123 27.42 5.43 -15.42
N LEU A 124 27.86 6.05 -14.33
CA LEU A 124 29.30 6.17 -14.03
C LEU A 124 29.96 4.80 -13.85
N ALA A 125 29.28 3.84 -13.23
CA ALA A 125 29.81 2.47 -13.08
C ALA A 125 29.96 1.77 -14.43
N SER A 126 28.97 1.88 -15.34
CA SER A 126 29.07 1.31 -16.68
C SER A 126 30.22 1.90 -17.48
N LEU A 127 30.43 3.22 -17.40
CA LEU A 127 31.60 3.89 -18.05
C LEU A 127 32.94 3.42 -17.47
N ASN A 128 32.97 2.96 -16.22
CA ASN A 128 34.18 2.38 -15.59
C ASN A 128 34.31 0.86 -15.83
N GLY A 129 33.54 0.28 -16.74
CA GLY A 129 33.65 -1.12 -17.14
C GLY A 129 33.00 -2.13 -16.18
N TRP A 130 32.09 -1.69 -15.30
CA TRP A 130 31.31 -2.64 -14.49
C TRP A 130 30.33 -3.42 -15.38
N PRO A 131 30.06 -4.70 -15.08
CA PRO A 131 29.23 -5.58 -15.91
C PRO A 131 27.73 -5.27 -15.72
N ILE A 132 27.32 -4.03 -15.89
CA ILE A 132 25.94 -3.55 -15.84
C ILE A 132 25.59 -2.82 -17.12
N SER A 133 24.33 -2.88 -17.54
CA SER A 133 23.85 -2.08 -18.69
C SER A 133 23.82 -0.59 -18.31
N ASP A 134 24.16 0.25 -19.28
CA ASP A 134 24.07 1.69 -19.08
C ASP A 134 22.58 2.10 -18.94
N PRO A 135 22.16 2.72 -17.84
CA PRO A 135 20.79 3.16 -17.70
C PRO A 135 20.38 4.22 -18.74
N THR A 136 21.32 4.86 -19.43
CA THR A 136 21.03 5.81 -20.54
C THR A 136 20.43 5.11 -21.75
N ASP A 137 20.57 3.78 -21.89
CA ASP A 137 19.89 2.97 -22.93
C ASP A 137 18.35 3.08 -22.81
N VAL A 138 17.84 3.37 -21.61
CA VAL A 138 16.43 3.76 -21.40
C VAL A 138 16.35 5.29 -21.41
N SER A 139 15.98 5.85 -22.53
CA SER A 139 16.00 7.28 -22.78
C SER A 139 14.71 8.02 -22.31
N PHE A 140 14.77 9.36 -22.29
CA PHE A 140 13.59 10.21 -22.13
C PHE A 140 12.99 10.65 -23.49
N LYS A 141 13.39 10.01 -24.59
CA LYS A 141 12.86 10.33 -25.91
C LYS A 141 11.43 9.80 -26.04
N PHE A 142 10.60 10.56 -26.75
CA PHE A 142 9.23 10.17 -27.04
C PHE A 142 8.99 10.30 -28.55
N GLU A 143 8.58 9.20 -29.16
CA GLU A 143 8.28 9.11 -30.58
C GLU A 143 6.77 8.92 -30.78
N THR A 144 6.25 9.24 -31.95
CA THR A 144 4.79 9.19 -32.21
C THR A 144 4.19 7.81 -31.97
N TRP A 145 4.90 6.74 -32.38
CA TRP A 145 4.44 5.37 -32.18
C TRP A 145 4.37 4.93 -30.71
N HIS A 146 5.08 5.64 -29.81
CA HIS A 146 4.95 5.40 -28.35
C HIS A 146 3.54 5.66 -27.85
N LEU A 147 2.75 6.50 -28.54
CA LEU A 147 1.33 6.71 -28.20
C LEU A 147 0.50 5.43 -28.31
N GLU A 148 0.78 4.62 -29.35
CA GLU A 148 0.09 3.34 -29.55
C GLU A 148 0.43 2.36 -28.39
N LEU A 149 1.70 2.33 -27.99
CA LEU A 149 2.16 1.47 -26.89
C LEU A 149 1.58 1.94 -25.55
N VAL A 150 1.55 3.25 -25.29
CA VAL A 150 0.89 3.82 -24.11
C VAL A 150 -0.60 3.46 -24.10
N ALA A 151 -1.30 3.65 -25.22
CA ALA A 151 -2.72 3.31 -25.33
C ALA A 151 -2.94 1.81 -25.11
N GLY A 152 -2.12 0.95 -25.72
CA GLY A 152 -2.18 -0.51 -25.51
C GLY A 152 -2.00 -0.91 -24.06
N LEU A 153 -0.98 -0.38 -23.37
CA LEU A 153 -0.73 -0.65 -21.96
C LEU A 153 -1.90 -0.16 -21.08
N VAL A 154 -2.42 1.04 -21.35
CA VAL A 154 -3.57 1.58 -20.61
C VAL A 154 -4.80 0.70 -20.79
N ILE A 155 -5.11 0.27 -22.00
CA ILE A 155 -6.25 -0.61 -22.28
C ILE A 155 -6.08 -1.96 -21.57
N VAL A 156 -4.93 -2.62 -21.75
CA VAL A 156 -4.67 -3.94 -21.14
C VAL A 156 -4.77 -3.88 -19.61
N ILE A 157 -4.10 -2.90 -19.00
CA ILE A 157 -4.06 -2.78 -17.55
C ILE A 157 -5.42 -2.38 -16.98
N SER A 158 -6.10 -1.39 -17.57
CA SER A 158 -7.43 -0.96 -17.10
C SER A 158 -8.49 -2.05 -17.28
N SER A 159 -8.49 -2.76 -18.41
CA SER A 159 -9.42 -3.87 -18.67
C SER A 159 -9.18 -5.04 -17.73
N SER A 160 -7.92 -5.44 -17.54
CA SER A 160 -7.57 -6.51 -16.60
C SER A 160 -7.97 -6.15 -15.17
N ARG A 161 -7.74 -4.90 -14.75
CA ARG A 161 -8.19 -4.40 -13.45
C ARG A 161 -9.70 -4.48 -13.29
N TYR A 162 -10.45 -4.06 -14.32
CA TYR A 162 -11.90 -4.13 -14.31
C TYR A 162 -12.38 -5.58 -14.14
N ILE A 163 -11.84 -6.53 -14.90
CA ILE A 163 -12.16 -7.95 -14.79
C ILE A 163 -11.87 -8.48 -13.38
N LEU A 164 -10.70 -8.15 -12.81
CA LEU A 164 -10.33 -8.59 -11.47
C LEU A 164 -11.25 -8.01 -10.38
N LEU A 165 -11.69 -6.77 -10.52
CA LEU A 165 -12.66 -6.16 -9.60
C LEU A 165 -14.01 -6.87 -9.63
N GLN A 166 -14.40 -7.50 -10.76
CA GLN A 166 -15.66 -8.25 -10.89
C GLN A 166 -15.52 -9.70 -10.41
N THR A 167 -14.37 -10.33 -10.64
CA THR A 167 -14.18 -11.77 -10.47
C THR A 167 -13.45 -12.17 -9.18
N TRP A 168 -12.63 -11.28 -8.62
CA TRP A 168 -11.78 -11.59 -7.47
C TRP A 168 -12.13 -10.69 -6.26
N SER A 169 -12.92 -11.24 -5.32
CA SER A 169 -13.40 -10.50 -4.15
C SER A 169 -12.26 -9.91 -3.29
N ASP A 170 -11.20 -10.68 -3.00
CA ASP A 170 -10.06 -10.20 -2.22
C ASP A 170 -9.33 -9.01 -2.87
N PHE A 171 -9.26 -9.01 -4.21
CA PHE A 171 -8.69 -7.88 -4.95
C PHE A 171 -9.60 -6.66 -4.89
N ARG A 172 -10.90 -6.86 -5.03
CA ARG A 172 -11.90 -5.78 -4.92
C ARG A 172 -11.85 -5.12 -3.55
N ASP A 173 -11.92 -5.92 -2.47
CA ASP A 173 -11.91 -5.43 -1.09
C ASP A 173 -10.61 -4.68 -0.77
N SER A 174 -9.48 -5.23 -1.20
CA SER A 174 -8.17 -4.61 -1.03
C SER A 174 -8.06 -3.28 -1.79
N SER A 175 -8.57 -3.23 -3.02
CA SER A 175 -8.59 -2.01 -3.85
C SER A 175 -9.52 -0.96 -3.26
N GLU A 176 -10.69 -1.37 -2.76
CA GLU A 176 -11.66 -0.46 -2.15
C GLU A 176 -11.12 0.14 -0.86
N ALA A 177 -10.51 -0.67 0.02
CA ALA A 177 -9.88 -0.18 1.25
C ALA A 177 -8.79 0.86 0.96
N ALA A 178 -7.91 0.57 0.00
CA ALA A 178 -6.85 1.50 -0.41
C ALA A 178 -7.39 2.80 -1.01
N ASN A 179 -8.41 2.70 -1.86
CA ASN A 179 -9.02 3.89 -2.49
C ASN A 179 -9.78 4.73 -1.47
N THR A 180 -10.53 4.11 -0.56
CA THR A 180 -11.25 4.82 0.50
C THR A 180 -10.29 5.57 1.39
N GLN A 181 -9.20 4.95 1.82
CA GLN A 181 -8.20 5.59 2.66
C GLN A 181 -7.57 6.84 2.00
N ILE A 182 -7.31 6.78 0.70
CA ILE A 182 -6.55 7.81 -0.01
C ILE A 182 -7.45 8.85 -0.67
N LEU A 183 -8.54 8.41 -1.33
CA LEU A 183 -9.27 9.25 -2.28
C LEU A 183 -10.48 9.96 -1.68
N THR A 184 -11.00 9.53 -0.53
CA THR A 184 -12.29 9.99 0.01
C THR A 184 -12.33 11.52 0.21
N LEU A 185 -11.27 12.10 0.73
CA LEU A 185 -11.19 13.52 1.09
C LEU A 185 -10.42 14.38 0.08
N LEU A 186 -10.04 13.81 -1.09
CA LEU A 186 -9.33 14.55 -2.12
C LEU A 186 -10.29 15.36 -3.01
N GLU A 187 -9.82 16.54 -3.39
CA GLU A 187 -10.46 17.39 -4.41
C GLU A 187 -10.12 16.90 -5.84
N PRO A 188 -10.87 17.31 -6.87
CA PRO A 188 -10.63 16.85 -8.25
C PRO A 188 -9.20 17.07 -8.77
N LEU A 189 -8.57 18.19 -8.45
CA LEU A 189 -7.20 18.50 -8.89
C LEU A 189 -6.14 17.66 -8.15
N ASP A 190 -6.43 17.25 -6.92
CA ASP A 190 -5.51 16.41 -6.15
C ASP A 190 -5.30 15.04 -6.82
N TYR A 191 -6.30 14.55 -7.56
CA TYR A 191 -6.20 13.29 -8.31
C TYR A 191 -5.06 13.33 -9.34
N ILE A 192 -4.79 14.49 -9.97
CA ILE A 192 -3.67 14.62 -10.88
C ILE A 192 -2.35 14.45 -10.12
N VAL A 193 -2.24 15.11 -8.96
CA VAL A 193 -1.03 15.03 -8.14
C VAL A 193 -0.77 13.60 -7.67
N VAL A 194 -1.77 12.96 -7.03
CA VAL A 194 -1.61 11.61 -6.48
C VAL A 194 -1.55 10.50 -7.53
N ALA A 195 -1.90 10.80 -8.78
CA ALA A 195 -1.76 9.87 -9.89
C ALA A 195 -0.42 10.04 -10.62
N CYS A 196 -0.02 11.28 -10.92
CA CYS A 196 1.16 11.54 -11.76
C CYS A 196 2.46 11.46 -10.97
N LEU A 197 2.53 12.00 -9.74
CA LEU A 197 3.78 11.97 -8.98
C LEU A 197 4.30 10.56 -8.73
N PRO A 198 3.50 9.59 -8.22
CA PRO A 198 3.95 8.22 -8.10
C PRO A 198 4.24 7.57 -9.46
N GLY A 199 3.37 7.77 -10.45
CA GLY A 199 3.55 7.22 -11.80
C GLY A 199 4.89 7.62 -12.43
N ILE A 200 5.36 8.84 -12.18
CA ILE A 200 6.64 9.33 -12.69
C ILE A 200 7.81 8.81 -11.83
N SER A 201 7.72 8.98 -10.52
CA SER A 201 8.84 8.70 -9.61
C SER A 201 9.13 7.20 -9.47
N GLU A 202 8.07 6.38 -9.42
CA GLU A 202 8.21 4.93 -9.35
C GLU A 202 8.80 4.38 -10.64
N GLU A 203 8.33 4.84 -11.80
CA GLU A 203 8.88 4.36 -13.08
C GLU A 203 10.34 4.77 -13.26
N LEU A 204 10.71 5.99 -12.85
CA LEU A 204 12.10 6.41 -12.90
C LEU A 204 13.00 5.50 -12.05
N LEU A 205 12.58 5.17 -10.83
CA LEU A 205 13.34 4.29 -9.95
C LEU A 205 13.40 2.85 -10.50
N PHE A 206 12.24 2.26 -10.81
CA PHE A 206 12.17 0.82 -11.14
C PHE A 206 12.64 0.52 -12.56
N ARG A 207 12.20 1.30 -13.57
CA ARG A 207 12.50 1.05 -14.99
C ARG A 207 13.66 1.89 -15.49
N GLY A 208 13.80 3.11 -14.96
CA GLY A 208 14.87 4.02 -15.36
C GLY A 208 16.21 3.78 -14.67
N ALA A 209 16.20 3.18 -13.47
CA ALA A 209 17.43 3.00 -12.68
C ALA A 209 17.70 1.54 -12.31
N LEU A 210 16.75 0.84 -11.67
CA LEU A 210 16.98 -0.52 -11.16
C LEU A 210 17.00 -1.60 -12.27
N MET A 211 16.06 -1.53 -13.21
CA MET A 211 15.96 -2.56 -14.26
C MET A 211 17.22 -2.61 -15.17
N PRO A 212 17.80 -1.49 -15.62
CA PRO A 212 19.04 -1.53 -16.40
C PRO A 212 20.21 -2.23 -15.70
N ILE A 213 20.32 -2.10 -14.36
CA ILE A 213 21.39 -2.77 -13.59
C ILE A 213 21.34 -4.29 -13.77
N LEU A 214 20.15 -4.87 -13.91
CA LEU A 214 19.92 -6.31 -14.13
C LEU A 214 19.93 -6.66 -15.62
N GLY A 215 20.03 -5.66 -16.50
CA GLY A 215 19.93 -5.79 -17.95
C GLY A 215 18.50 -5.57 -18.48
N LEU A 216 18.41 -5.12 -19.73
CA LEU A 216 17.12 -4.81 -20.37
C LEU A 216 16.55 -6.06 -21.05
N ASN A 217 16.01 -6.97 -20.26
CA ASN A 217 15.42 -8.23 -20.72
C ASN A 217 14.16 -8.59 -19.92
N TRP A 218 13.40 -9.58 -20.40
CA TRP A 218 12.13 -9.97 -19.78
C TRP A 218 12.29 -10.54 -18.35
N ILE A 219 13.43 -11.14 -18.02
CA ILE A 219 13.72 -11.68 -16.68
C ILE A 219 13.87 -10.52 -15.69
N SER A 220 14.63 -9.50 -16.07
CA SER A 220 14.78 -8.28 -15.28
C SER A 220 13.44 -7.56 -15.09
N ALA A 221 12.61 -7.48 -16.15
CA ALA A 221 11.27 -6.94 -16.05
C ALA A 221 10.40 -7.72 -15.04
N LEU A 222 10.51 -9.06 -15.01
CA LEU A 222 9.78 -9.91 -14.07
C LEU A 222 10.30 -9.74 -12.64
N ILE A 223 11.61 -9.72 -12.43
CA ILE A 223 12.21 -9.52 -11.10
C ILE A 223 11.80 -8.16 -10.53
N ILE A 224 12.00 -7.10 -11.30
CA ILE A 224 11.65 -5.73 -10.87
C ILE A 224 10.13 -5.58 -10.71
N GLY A 225 9.32 -6.20 -11.56
CA GLY A 225 7.88 -6.26 -11.40
C GLY A 225 7.45 -6.97 -10.11
N THR A 226 8.14 -8.04 -9.73
CA THR A 226 7.88 -8.77 -8.47
C THR A 226 8.25 -7.93 -7.26
N ILE A 227 9.42 -7.27 -7.27
CA ILE A 227 9.81 -6.34 -6.20
C ILE A 227 8.78 -5.21 -6.07
N PHE A 228 8.37 -4.63 -7.19
CA PHE A 228 7.32 -3.60 -7.24
C PHE A 228 6.01 -4.09 -6.60
N GLY A 229 5.56 -5.31 -6.94
CA GLY A 229 4.37 -5.90 -6.35
C GLY A 229 4.48 -6.16 -4.85
N VAL A 230 5.60 -6.69 -4.38
CA VAL A 230 5.85 -6.95 -2.95
C VAL A 230 5.84 -5.66 -2.13
N LEU A 231 6.41 -4.57 -2.66
CA LEU A 231 6.41 -3.26 -2.01
C LEU A 231 4.99 -2.64 -1.90
N HIS A 232 4.01 -3.20 -2.60
CA HIS A 232 2.60 -2.80 -2.49
C HIS A 232 1.83 -3.56 -1.41
N LEU A 233 2.45 -4.51 -0.70
CA LEU A 233 1.87 -5.13 0.50
C LEU A 233 1.86 -4.16 1.67
N GLY A 234 0.86 -4.25 2.52
CA GLY A 234 0.70 -3.42 3.71
C GLY A 234 -0.47 -2.44 3.61
N ASN A 235 -0.74 -1.71 4.68
CA ASN A 235 -1.83 -0.73 4.78
C ASN A 235 -3.20 -1.30 4.34
N GLY A 236 -3.53 -2.53 4.76
CA GLY A 236 -4.78 -3.19 4.40
C GLY A 236 -4.80 -3.86 3.01
N ARG A 237 -3.73 -3.72 2.20
CA ARG A 237 -3.64 -4.40 0.91
C ARG A 237 -3.26 -5.87 1.10
N LYS A 238 -4.06 -6.75 0.47
CA LYS A 238 -3.88 -8.21 0.49
C LYS A 238 -2.91 -8.67 -0.60
N TYR A 239 -2.52 -9.94 -0.55
CA TYR A 239 -1.67 -10.56 -1.59
C TYR A 239 -2.24 -10.46 -3.01
N SER A 240 -3.57 -10.46 -3.15
CA SER A 240 -4.24 -10.25 -4.43
C SER A 240 -3.82 -8.94 -5.11
N PHE A 241 -3.66 -7.88 -4.31
CA PHE A 241 -3.19 -6.59 -4.82
C PHE A 241 -1.71 -6.63 -5.23
N ALA A 242 -0.87 -7.32 -4.46
CA ALA A 242 0.55 -7.48 -4.80
C ALA A 242 0.75 -8.31 -6.09
N ILE A 243 -0.02 -9.37 -6.29
CA ILE A 243 -0.02 -10.15 -7.54
C ILE A 243 -0.40 -9.26 -8.73
N TRP A 244 -1.46 -8.47 -8.58
CA TRP A 244 -1.85 -7.49 -9.59
C TRP A 244 -0.74 -6.46 -9.87
N ALA A 245 -0.16 -5.88 -8.83
CA ALA A 245 0.93 -4.92 -8.97
C ALA A 245 2.18 -5.54 -9.62
N THR A 246 2.47 -6.82 -9.36
CA THR A 246 3.53 -7.58 -10.06
C THR A 246 3.26 -7.67 -11.56
N PHE A 247 2.02 -8.01 -11.94
CA PHE A 247 1.62 -8.05 -13.36
C PHE A 247 1.77 -6.67 -14.02
N VAL A 248 1.27 -5.62 -13.39
CA VAL A 248 1.41 -4.24 -13.87
C VAL A 248 2.88 -3.86 -14.01
N GLY A 249 3.67 -4.19 -12.98
CA GLY A 249 5.09 -3.94 -12.95
C GLY A 249 5.85 -4.62 -14.08
N PHE A 250 5.51 -5.86 -14.37
CA PHE A 250 6.05 -6.62 -15.50
C PHE A 250 5.65 -5.99 -16.85
N ALA A 251 4.37 -5.64 -17.02
CA ALA A 251 3.88 -5.02 -18.24
C ALA A 251 4.60 -3.69 -18.55
N TYR A 252 4.81 -2.83 -17.54
CA TYR A 252 5.59 -1.60 -17.71
C TYR A 252 7.06 -1.88 -18.04
N GLY A 253 7.66 -2.94 -17.44
CA GLY A 253 9.00 -3.38 -17.79
C GLY A 253 9.11 -3.79 -19.26
N ILE A 254 8.16 -4.58 -19.77
CA ILE A 254 8.11 -4.95 -21.19
C ILE A 254 7.90 -3.73 -22.08
N GLY A 255 7.01 -2.79 -21.69
CA GLY A 255 6.82 -1.52 -22.40
C GLY A 255 8.10 -0.70 -22.49
N THR A 256 8.90 -0.67 -21.40
CA THR A 256 10.21 -0.02 -21.38
C THR A 256 11.20 -0.66 -22.34
N ILE A 257 11.28 -2.00 -22.35
CA ILE A 257 12.17 -2.75 -23.27
C ILE A 257 11.76 -2.48 -24.72
N ALA A 258 10.47 -2.54 -25.02
CA ALA A 258 9.97 -2.36 -26.39
C ALA A 258 10.21 -0.96 -26.94
N SER A 259 10.10 0.07 -26.08
CA SER A 259 10.24 1.48 -26.48
C SER A 259 11.64 2.06 -26.29
N SER A 260 12.49 1.43 -25.48
CA SER A 260 13.74 2.01 -24.97
C SER A 260 13.52 3.41 -24.37
N SER A 261 12.31 3.67 -23.83
CA SER A 261 11.90 4.96 -23.30
C SER A 261 11.21 4.81 -21.95
N ILE A 262 11.62 5.64 -20.99
CA ILE A 262 10.98 5.72 -19.67
C ILE A 262 9.66 6.48 -19.70
N ILE A 263 9.45 7.33 -20.71
CA ILE A 263 8.21 8.13 -20.82
C ILE A 263 6.99 7.24 -21.06
N VAL A 264 7.16 6.12 -21.76
CA VAL A 264 6.06 5.18 -22.05
C VAL A 264 5.46 4.62 -20.76
N PRO A 265 6.21 3.96 -19.86
CA PRO A 265 5.65 3.47 -18.60
C PRO A 265 5.21 4.61 -17.67
N MET A 266 5.91 5.76 -17.62
CA MET A 266 5.50 6.93 -16.82
C MET A 266 4.11 7.44 -17.23
N ALA A 267 3.90 7.63 -18.54
CA ALA A 267 2.62 8.08 -19.07
C ALA A 267 1.52 7.05 -18.84
N SER A 268 1.78 5.77 -19.17
CA SER A 268 0.81 4.69 -18.98
C SER A 268 0.41 4.54 -17.51
N HIS A 269 1.37 4.60 -16.59
CA HIS A 269 1.14 4.47 -15.16
C HIS A 269 0.30 5.66 -14.63
N SER A 270 0.68 6.88 -14.97
CA SER A 270 -0.07 8.07 -14.57
C SER A 270 -1.52 8.06 -15.09
N ILE A 271 -1.72 7.70 -16.35
CA ILE A 271 -3.05 7.61 -16.96
C ILE A 271 -3.88 6.50 -16.28
N ASN A 272 -3.32 5.30 -16.05
CA ASN A 272 -4.02 4.22 -15.35
C ASN A 272 -4.43 4.62 -13.92
N ASN A 273 -3.58 5.38 -13.21
CA ASN A 273 -3.91 5.90 -11.89
C ASN A 273 -5.06 6.93 -11.95
N ILE A 274 -5.04 7.84 -12.92
CA ILE A 274 -6.13 8.80 -13.14
C ILE A 274 -7.45 8.06 -13.44
N ILE A 275 -7.44 7.14 -14.40
CA ILE A 275 -8.62 6.35 -14.77
C ILE A 275 -9.17 5.61 -13.55
N GLY A 276 -8.29 4.91 -12.82
CA GLY A 276 -8.68 4.16 -11.63
C GLY A 276 -9.30 5.03 -10.53
N GLY A 277 -8.73 6.20 -10.28
CA GLY A 277 -9.22 7.16 -9.30
C GLY A 277 -10.59 7.76 -9.71
N LEU A 278 -10.71 8.17 -10.97
CA LEU A 278 -11.96 8.74 -11.48
C LEU A 278 -13.10 7.71 -11.48
N LEU A 279 -12.86 6.49 -11.96
CA LEU A 279 -13.86 5.42 -11.95
C LEU A 279 -14.35 5.12 -10.53
N TRP A 280 -13.43 5.05 -9.56
CA TRP A 280 -13.80 4.86 -8.16
C TRP A 280 -14.69 6.00 -7.65
N ARG A 281 -14.32 7.25 -7.92
CA ARG A 281 -15.09 8.43 -7.49
C ARG A 281 -16.51 8.44 -8.09
N PHE A 282 -16.64 8.14 -9.39
CA PHE A 282 -17.95 8.08 -10.04
C PHE A 282 -18.83 6.98 -9.46
N THR A 283 -18.26 5.79 -9.20
CA THR A 283 -19.00 4.68 -8.58
C THR A 283 -19.51 5.05 -7.18
N LYS A 284 -18.68 5.69 -6.36
CA LYS A 284 -19.08 6.14 -5.01
C LYS A 284 -20.18 7.21 -5.04
N ASN A 285 -20.11 8.15 -5.97
CA ASN A 285 -21.12 9.19 -6.09
C ASN A 285 -22.48 8.64 -6.58
N SER A 286 -22.47 7.56 -7.34
CA SER A 286 -23.71 6.91 -7.83
C SER A 286 -24.40 6.05 -6.76
N GLN A 287 -23.74 5.78 -5.63
CA GLN A 287 -24.27 5.00 -4.50
C GLN A 287 -24.84 5.87 -3.37
N LYS A 288 -24.65 7.19 -3.45
CA LYS A 288 -25.24 8.19 -2.54
C LYS A 288 -26.55 8.71 -3.08
#